data_8f3a1609d81d4c5ea3c1cdb85cac0ac0
#
_entry.id   8f3a1609d81d4c5ea3c1cdb85cac0ac0
#
_cell.length_a   1.000
_cell.length_b   1.000
_cell.length_c   1.000
_cell.angle_alpha   90.00
_cell.angle_beta   90.00
_cell.angle_gamma   90.00
#
_symmetry.space_group_name_H-M   'P 1'
#
loop_
_entity.id
_entity.type
_entity.pdbx_description
1 polymer ?
#
loop_
_entity_poly.entity_id
_entity_poly.type
_entity_poly.pdbx_seq_one_letter_code
_entity_poly.pdbx_strand_id
1 'polypeptide(L)'
;MSKSPCEIHYLSALDQTMQPAMFAPADGDAPRPLIVALHTWSYDHTQESTPFFIRCAERNWHCIFPKFRGPNWLPEACGSDLVVSDIVSAVDYVKANYPVDNDRIFLVGGSGGGHASLLLASRHPEIWTAVSSWCPISDVAKWHSQCAALTTENRVYAEHIRQACGGNPDVDKKAFDEAAKRSSITYLKSSAGKTIVDIGTGIHDGHTGSVPVSHTLEAFNELAAPGDQISAEDIDFMVKNEAVPEHLKYTGEDPAYGERKVLFRRESGMARVTIFEGGHDILAGPAFGFFEQQLRGKEPVWNSGDSADFRSGSTLGR
;
A
#
# COMPACT_ATOMS: atom_id res chain seq x y z
N MET A 1 -28.42 3.64 8.56
CA MET A 1 -27.97 3.71 7.14
C MET A 1 -26.60 4.36 7.18
N SER A 2 -25.54 3.71 6.67
CA SER A 2 -24.21 4.31 6.63
C SER A 2 -24.26 5.60 5.81
N LYS A 3 -23.57 6.64 6.30
CA LYS A 3 -23.51 7.91 5.59
C LYS A 3 -22.73 7.73 4.29
N SER A 4 -23.27 8.26 3.19
CA SER A 4 -22.54 8.29 1.91
C SER A 4 -21.24 9.07 2.06
N PRO A 5 -20.14 8.66 1.37
CA PRO A 5 -18.91 9.44 1.35
C PRO A 5 -19.16 10.88 0.89
N CYS A 6 -18.54 11.84 1.54
CA CYS A 6 -18.58 13.25 1.15
C CYS A 6 -17.17 13.85 1.14
N GLU A 7 -16.95 14.86 0.33
CA GLU A 7 -15.71 15.60 0.34
C GLU A 7 -15.61 16.45 1.62
N ILE A 8 -14.47 16.35 2.27
CA ILE A 8 -14.08 17.17 3.41
C ILE A 8 -12.76 17.87 3.11
N HIS A 9 -12.41 18.86 3.93
CA HIS A 9 -11.12 19.53 3.86
C HIS A 9 -10.47 19.54 5.25
N TYR A 10 -9.16 19.27 5.29
CA TYR A 10 -8.35 19.31 6.50
C TYR A 10 -7.07 20.09 6.27
N LEU A 11 -6.46 20.60 7.33
CA LEU A 11 -5.23 21.39 7.24
C LEU A 11 -4.01 20.48 7.25
N SER A 12 -3.14 20.62 6.23
CA SER A 12 -1.80 20.01 6.23
C SER A 12 -0.93 20.63 7.31
N ALA A 13 -0.35 19.81 8.19
CA ALA A 13 0.45 20.33 9.28
C ALA A 13 1.76 20.99 8.82
N LEU A 14 2.34 20.51 7.71
CA LEU A 14 3.66 20.96 7.26
C LEU A 14 3.64 22.33 6.58
N ASP A 15 2.67 22.59 5.70
CA ASP A 15 2.63 23.83 4.90
C ASP A 15 1.36 24.67 5.10
N GLN A 16 0.49 24.24 6.02
CA GLN A 16 -0.75 24.95 6.37
C GLN A 16 -1.73 25.12 5.19
N THR A 17 -1.64 24.28 4.17
CA THR A 17 -2.61 24.28 3.07
C THR A 17 -3.81 23.37 3.36
N MET A 18 -4.98 23.73 2.82
CA MET A 18 -6.17 22.90 2.91
C MET A 18 -6.09 21.74 1.91
N GLN A 19 -6.23 20.52 2.40
CA GLN A 19 -6.20 19.31 1.59
C GLN A 19 -7.56 18.64 1.56
N PRO A 20 -8.09 18.26 0.39
CA PRO A 20 -9.35 17.54 0.29
C PRO A 20 -9.18 16.05 0.54
N ALA A 21 -10.25 15.41 1.00
CA ALA A 21 -10.41 13.97 1.09
C ALA A 21 -11.87 13.57 0.91
N MET A 22 -12.12 12.38 0.39
CA MET A 22 -13.41 11.73 0.55
C MET A 22 -13.47 11.06 1.92
N PHE A 23 -14.55 11.24 2.66
CA PHE A 23 -14.71 10.71 4.00
C PHE A 23 -16.11 10.17 4.26
N ALA A 24 -16.20 9.00 4.88
CA ALA A 24 -17.42 8.42 5.41
C ALA A 24 -17.22 8.08 6.90
N PRO A 25 -17.91 8.77 7.81
CA PRO A 25 -17.86 8.42 9.22
C PRO A 25 -18.68 7.16 9.52
N ALA A 26 -18.22 6.39 10.51
CA ALA A 26 -19.03 5.34 11.12
C ALA A 26 -20.27 5.92 11.83
N ASP A 27 -21.29 5.10 12.04
CA ASP A 27 -22.50 5.48 12.77
C ASP A 27 -22.31 5.31 14.30
N GLY A 28 -22.94 6.22 15.07
CA GLY A 28 -22.95 6.20 16.53
C GLY A 28 -21.75 6.88 17.18
N ASP A 29 -21.75 6.93 18.52
CA ASP A 29 -20.76 7.68 19.33
C ASP A 29 -19.67 6.75 19.94
N ALA A 30 -19.78 5.46 19.74
CA ALA A 30 -18.75 4.52 20.21
C ALA A 30 -17.50 4.58 19.33
N PRO A 31 -16.29 4.47 19.90
CA PRO A 31 -15.06 4.42 19.12
C PRO A 31 -15.09 3.29 18.07
N ARG A 32 -14.71 3.63 16.84
CA ARG A 32 -14.70 2.72 15.69
C ARG A 32 -13.35 2.71 14.98
N PRO A 33 -12.96 1.59 14.35
CA PRO A 33 -11.76 1.52 13.53
C PRO A 33 -11.75 2.59 12.43
N LEU A 34 -10.55 3.02 12.05
CA LEU A 34 -10.30 3.94 10.95
C LEU A 34 -9.52 3.24 9.85
N ILE A 35 -10.06 3.26 8.64
CA ILE A 35 -9.33 2.94 7.40
C ILE A 35 -8.88 4.24 6.74
N VAL A 36 -7.57 4.34 6.47
CA VAL A 36 -7.00 5.32 5.55
C VAL A 36 -6.68 4.58 4.25
N ALA A 37 -7.43 4.87 3.19
CA ALA A 37 -7.22 4.27 1.88
C ALA A 37 -6.57 5.28 0.95
N LEU A 38 -5.60 4.83 0.13
CA LEU A 38 -4.76 5.69 -0.69
C LEU A 38 -4.98 5.43 -2.17
N HIS A 39 -5.07 6.52 -2.97
CA HIS A 39 -5.23 6.46 -4.42
C HIS A 39 -3.97 5.94 -5.14
N THR A 40 -4.15 5.48 -6.37
CA THR A 40 -3.06 4.97 -7.22
C THR A 40 -2.21 6.11 -7.82
N TRP A 41 -1.20 5.77 -8.63
CA TRP A 41 -0.18 6.71 -9.10
C TRP A 41 -0.72 7.94 -9.84
N SER A 42 -1.65 7.72 -10.76
CA SER A 42 -2.10 8.74 -11.71
C SER A 42 -3.40 9.46 -11.30
N TYR A 43 -3.86 9.23 -10.07
CA TYR A 43 -5.12 9.76 -9.58
C TYR A 43 -4.94 10.63 -8.32
N ASP A 44 -6.07 11.03 -7.76
CA ASP A 44 -6.21 11.75 -6.49
C ASP A 44 -7.41 11.20 -5.70
N HIS A 45 -7.89 11.95 -4.71
CA HIS A 45 -9.03 11.56 -3.86
C HIS A 45 -10.37 11.39 -4.61
N THR A 46 -10.44 11.76 -5.88
CA THR A 46 -11.63 11.57 -6.73
C THR A 46 -11.63 10.22 -7.46
N GLN A 47 -10.55 9.42 -7.33
CA GLN A 47 -10.49 8.08 -7.88
C GLN A 47 -11.65 7.23 -7.35
N GLU A 48 -12.17 6.32 -8.20
CA GLU A 48 -13.15 5.33 -7.79
C GLU A 48 -12.64 4.49 -6.60
N SER A 49 -13.24 4.72 -5.44
CA SER A 49 -12.85 4.13 -4.15
C SER A 49 -14.02 3.42 -3.44
N THR A 50 -15.15 3.26 -4.15
CA THR A 50 -16.37 2.62 -3.67
C THR A 50 -16.14 1.29 -2.95
N PRO A 51 -15.27 0.37 -3.42
CA PRO A 51 -15.03 -0.89 -2.72
C PRO A 51 -14.52 -0.71 -1.27
N PHE A 52 -13.69 0.28 -1.00
CA PHE A 52 -13.22 0.57 0.36
C PHE A 52 -14.35 1.12 1.22
N PHE A 53 -15.12 2.07 0.70
CA PHE A 53 -16.25 2.65 1.43
C PHE A 53 -17.35 1.65 1.73
N ILE A 54 -17.70 0.76 0.78
CA ILE A 54 -18.68 -0.30 1.00
C ILE A 54 -18.23 -1.21 2.14
N ARG A 55 -16.98 -1.69 2.12
CA ARG A 55 -16.45 -2.59 3.15
C ARG A 55 -16.37 -1.94 4.52
N CYS A 56 -16.05 -0.65 4.59
CA CYS A 56 -16.09 0.11 5.83
C CYS A 56 -17.54 0.26 6.34
N ALA A 57 -18.48 0.55 5.45
CA ALA A 57 -19.90 0.69 5.80
C ALA A 57 -20.50 -0.62 6.34
N GLU A 58 -20.18 -1.76 5.72
CA GLU A 58 -20.59 -3.10 6.19
C GLU A 58 -20.13 -3.42 7.62
N ARG A 59 -18.97 -2.85 8.02
CA ARG A 59 -18.34 -3.06 9.33
C ARG A 59 -18.59 -1.95 10.34
N ASN A 60 -19.25 -0.90 9.90
CA ASN A 60 -19.40 0.35 10.65
C ASN A 60 -18.03 0.92 11.09
N TRP A 61 -17.11 1.07 10.14
CA TRP A 61 -15.79 1.67 10.30
C TRP A 61 -15.71 3.04 9.63
N HIS A 62 -14.90 3.95 10.16
CA HIS A 62 -14.55 5.19 9.47
C HIS A 62 -13.68 4.91 8.26
N CYS A 63 -13.90 5.65 7.16
CA CYS A 63 -13.06 5.56 5.97
C CYS A 63 -12.70 6.95 5.47
N ILE A 64 -11.39 7.23 5.32
CA ILE A 64 -10.88 8.44 4.70
C ILE A 64 -10.00 8.11 3.50
N PHE A 65 -10.18 8.85 2.40
CA PHE A 65 -9.46 8.71 1.15
C PHE A 65 -8.87 10.08 0.76
N PRO A 66 -7.67 10.43 1.29
CA PRO A 66 -7.07 11.74 1.14
C PRO A 66 -6.45 11.94 -0.25
N LYS A 67 -6.32 13.21 -0.68
CA LYS A 67 -5.63 13.59 -1.92
C LYS A 67 -4.12 13.37 -1.86
N PHE A 68 -3.48 13.60 -0.74
CA PHE A 68 -2.04 13.54 -0.48
C PHE A 68 -1.18 13.96 -1.68
N ARG A 69 -1.48 15.13 -2.27
CA ARG A 69 -0.77 15.80 -3.37
C ARG A 69 -0.82 15.11 -4.74
N GLY A 70 -1.48 13.95 -4.87
CA GLY A 70 -1.57 13.28 -6.17
C GLY A 70 -2.13 14.16 -7.29
N PRO A 71 -1.82 13.83 -8.54
CA PRO A 71 -1.09 12.65 -9.05
C PRO A 71 0.43 12.66 -8.75
N ASN A 72 1.07 11.48 -8.78
CA ASN A 72 2.44 11.29 -8.28
C ASN A 72 3.56 11.78 -9.21
N TRP A 73 3.30 12.55 -10.25
CA TRP A 73 4.33 13.19 -11.09
C TRP A 73 4.66 14.63 -10.66
N LEU A 74 3.96 15.16 -9.67
CA LEU A 74 4.23 16.50 -9.14
C LEU A 74 5.38 16.45 -8.10
N PRO A 75 6.24 17.48 -8.01
CA PRO A 75 7.32 17.53 -7.02
C PRO A 75 6.84 17.43 -5.57
N GLU A 76 5.66 17.96 -5.26
CA GLU A 76 5.01 17.88 -3.95
C GLU A 76 4.34 16.53 -3.66
N ALA A 77 4.18 15.67 -4.68
CA ALA A 77 3.61 14.32 -4.58
C ALA A 77 4.71 13.24 -4.48
N CYS A 78 4.46 12.03 -4.96
CA CYS A 78 5.44 10.94 -5.06
C CYS A 78 6.23 10.69 -3.76
N GLY A 79 5.54 10.55 -2.64
CA GLY A 79 6.18 10.25 -1.35
C GLY A 79 7.04 11.37 -0.76
N SER A 80 6.83 12.63 -1.17
CA SER A 80 7.47 13.80 -0.56
C SER A 80 7.11 13.95 0.92
N ASP A 81 7.81 14.83 1.65
CA ASP A 81 7.46 15.13 3.04
C ASP A 81 6.05 15.73 3.17
N LEU A 82 5.56 16.42 2.14
CA LEU A 82 4.17 16.91 2.10
C LEU A 82 3.16 15.75 2.02
N VAL A 83 3.43 14.74 1.20
CA VAL A 83 2.59 13.52 1.14
C VAL A 83 2.49 12.86 2.51
N VAL A 84 3.63 12.67 3.18
CA VAL A 84 3.68 12.05 4.51
C VAL A 84 2.89 12.88 5.51
N SER A 85 3.14 14.20 5.54
CA SER A 85 2.42 15.13 6.44
C SER A 85 0.92 15.14 6.19
N ASP A 86 0.49 15.14 4.93
CA ASP A 86 -0.95 15.19 4.59
C ASP A 86 -1.69 13.93 5.04
N ILE A 87 -1.09 12.75 4.84
CA ILE A 87 -1.71 11.49 5.28
C ILE A 87 -1.80 11.43 6.81
N VAL A 88 -0.75 11.86 7.52
CA VAL A 88 -0.77 11.97 9.00
C VAL A 88 -1.83 12.98 9.45
N SER A 89 -1.88 14.16 8.82
CA SER A 89 -2.88 15.20 9.14
C SER A 89 -4.32 14.73 8.89
N ALA A 90 -4.54 13.88 7.88
CA ALA A 90 -5.85 13.27 7.65
C ALA A 90 -6.29 12.37 8.82
N VAL A 91 -5.37 11.58 9.38
CA VAL A 91 -5.63 10.76 10.58
C VAL A 91 -5.96 11.67 11.77
N ASP A 92 -5.15 12.70 12.01
CA ASP A 92 -5.34 13.63 13.11
C ASP A 92 -6.68 14.37 13.02
N TYR A 93 -7.07 14.79 11.81
CA TYR A 93 -8.38 15.37 11.56
C TYR A 93 -9.52 14.43 11.97
N VAL A 94 -9.47 13.17 11.56
CA VAL A 94 -10.53 12.21 11.90
C VAL A 94 -10.56 11.96 13.41
N LYS A 95 -9.41 11.79 14.05
CA LYS A 95 -9.31 11.59 15.52
C LYS A 95 -9.82 12.79 16.32
N ALA A 96 -9.63 14.01 15.82
CA ALA A 96 -10.08 15.22 16.49
C ALA A 96 -11.61 15.42 16.40
N ASN A 97 -12.26 14.88 15.35
CA ASN A 97 -13.67 15.17 15.05
C ASN A 97 -14.61 13.97 15.23
N TYR A 98 -14.08 12.75 15.34
CA TYR A 98 -14.86 11.51 15.39
C TYR A 98 -14.30 10.53 16.41
N PRO A 99 -15.13 9.66 16.99
CA PRO A 99 -14.70 8.65 17.98
C PRO A 99 -13.95 7.51 17.29
N VAL A 100 -12.63 7.68 17.13
CA VAL A 100 -11.74 6.66 16.54
C VAL A 100 -11.22 5.70 17.61
N ASP A 101 -11.26 4.40 17.30
CA ASP A 101 -10.56 3.37 18.07
C ASP A 101 -9.06 3.42 17.74
N ASN A 102 -8.25 3.95 18.67
CA ASN A 102 -6.82 4.13 18.48
C ASN A 102 -6.04 2.81 18.37
N ASP A 103 -6.63 1.69 18.79
CA ASP A 103 -6.03 0.36 18.65
C ASP A 103 -6.32 -0.28 17.29
N ARG A 104 -7.13 0.38 16.45
CA ARG A 104 -7.53 -0.10 15.12
C ARG A 104 -7.50 1.01 14.08
N ILE A 105 -6.31 1.52 13.79
CA ILE A 105 -6.06 2.48 12.70
C ILE A 105 -5.26 1.75 11.62
N PHE A 106 -5.85 1.62 10.43
CA PHE A 106 -5.34 0.82 9.35
C PHE A 106 -5.05 1.66 8.10
N LEU A 107 -4.02 1.27 7.36
CA LEU A 107 -3.62 1.93 6.12
C LEU A 107 -3.65 0.92 4.97
N VAL A 108 -4.29 1.28 3.86
CA VAL A 108 -4.35 0.45 2.66
C VAL A 108 -4.10 1.26 1.41
N GLY A 109 -3.34 0.71 0.48
CA GLY A 109 -3.14 1.32 -0.83
C GLY A 109 -2.57 0.34 -1.83
N GLY A 110 -2.76 0.65 -3.11
CA GLY A 110 -2.19 -0.13 -4.19
C GLY A 110 -1.45 0.75 -5.19
N SER A 111 -0.45 0.19 -5.89
CA SER A 111 0.36 0.93 -6.85
C SER A 111 1.02 2.16 -6.21
N GLY A 112 0.72 3.37 -6.67
CA GLY A 112 1.13 4.61 -6.02
C GLY A 112 0.67 4.74 -4.57
N GLY A 113 -0.54 4.25 -4.24
CA GLY A 113 -1.02 4.14 -2.85
C GLY A 113 -0.26 3.07 -2.06
N GLY A 114 0.16 1.98 -2.71
CA GLY A 114 1.04 0.97 -2.14
C GLY A 114 2.43 1.54 -1.80
N HIS A 115 2.98 2.35 -2.71
CA HIS A 115 4.20 3.14 -2.45
C HIS A 115 4.04 4.01 -1.18
N ALA A 116 3.01 4.84 -1.14
CA ALA A 116 2.76 5.72 -0.01
C ALA A 116 2.48 4.93 1.28
N SER A 117 1.75 3.81 1.22
CA SER A 117 1.46 3.00 2.40
C SER A 117 2.71 2.37 3.02
N LEU A 118 3.65 1.83 2.23
CA LEU A 118 4.93 1.33 2.73
C LEU A 118 5.81 2.46 3.28
N LEU A 119 5.80 3.63 2.63
CA LEU A 119 6.54 4.78 3.12
C LEU A 119 6.01 5.25 4.48
N LEU A 120 4.70 5.32 4.66
CA LEU A 120 4.06 5.67 5.94
C LEU A 120 4.28 4.57 7.00
N ALA A 121 4.21 3.28 6.64
CA ALA A 121 4.55 2.17 7.54
C ALA A 121 5.97 2.28 8.08
N SER A 122 6.91 2.80 7.28
CA SER A 122 8.30 2.92 7.67
C SER A 122 8.64 4.24 8.38
N ARG A 123 8.01 5.36 8.03
CA ARG A 123 8.31 6.68 8.60
C ARG A 123 7.47 7.02 9.84
N HIS A 124 6.26 6.48 9.93
CA HIS A 124 5.32 6.70 11.03
C HIS A 124 4.70 5.38 11.52
N PRO A 125 5.51 4.37 11.89
CA PRO A 125 5.00 3.07 12.32
C PRO A 125 4.12 3.15 13.58
N GLU A 126 4.26 4.18 14.40
CA GLU A 126 3.50 4.41 15.63
C GLU A 126 2.02 4.72 15.38
N ILE A 127 1.67 5.17 14.18
CA ILE A 127 0.28 5.53 13.85
C ILE A 127 -0.54 4.27 13.54
N TRP A 128 0.06 3.32 12.81
CA TRP A 128 -0.66 2.22 12.18
C TRP A 128 -0.71 0.99 13.08
N THR A 129 -1.89 0.42 13.22
CA THR A 129 -2.05 -0.93 13.80
C THR A 129 -1.60 -1.98 12.80
N ALA A 130 -2.04 -1.83 11.56
CA ALA A 130 -1.60 -2.66 10.45
C ALA A 130 -1.68 -1.91 9.12
N VAL A 131 -0.83 -2.33 8.18
CA VAL A 131 -0.74 -1.78 6.82
C VAL A 131 -0.90 -2.91 5.82
N SER A 132 -1.76 -2.73 4.80
CA SER A 132 -1.91 -3.65 3.67
C SER A 132 -1.53 -2.93 2.38
N SER A 133 -0.43 -3.35 1.77
CA SER A 133 0.19 -2.68 0.63
C SER A 133 0.17 -3.60 -0.60
N TRP A 134 -0.43 -3.11 -1.69
CA TRP A 134 -0.65 -3.89 -2.91
C TRP A 134 0.15 -3.34 -4.07
N CYS A 135 0.84 -4.22 -4.80
CA CYS A 135 1.63 -3.86 -5.98
C CYS A 135 2.52 -2.61 -5.76
N PRO A 136 3.23 -2.51 -4.62
CA PRO A 136 3.89 -1.28 -4.20
C PRO A 136 5.15 -0.98 -5.01
N ILE A 137 5.42 0.30 -5.24
CA ILE A 137 6.75 0.76 -5.64
C ILE A 137 7.57 0.99 -4.35
N SER A 138 8.53 0.13 -4.05
CA SER A 138 9.37 0.25 -2.85
C SER A 138 10.60 1.13 -3.06
N ASP A 139 11.13 1.16 -4.30
CA ASP A 139 12.31 1.93 -4.70
C ASP A 139 12.01 2.75 -5.96
N VAL A 140 11.91 4.06 -5.80
CA VAL A 140 11.55 4.99 -6.87
C VAL A 140 12.65 5.09 -7.93
N ALA A 141 13.95 5.08 -7.53
CA ALA A 141 15.05 5.16 -8.47
C ALA A 141 15.16 3.87 -9.32
N LYS A 142 15.03 2.70 -8.67
CA LYS A 142 15.00 1.41 -9.37
C LYS A 142 13.83 1.33 -10.36
N TRP A 143 12.63 1.75 -9.93
CA TRP A 143 11.47 1.75 -10.80
C TRP A 143 11.61 2.71 -11.97
N HIS A 144 12.26 3.88 -11.77
CA HIS A 144 12.63 4.77 -12.87
C HIS A 144 13.43 4.03 -13.94
N SER A 145 14.55 3.36 -13.56
CA SER A 145 15.41 2.63 -14.48
C SER A 145 14.65 1.52 -15.22
N GLN A 146 13.80 0.79 -14.50
CA GLN A 146 12.96 -0.27 -15.08
C GLN A 146 11.98 0.29 -16.11
N CYS A 147 11.24 1.35 -15.77
CA CYS A 147 10.31 2.00 -16.70
C CYS A 147 11.03 2.64 -17.90
N ALA A 148 12.19 3.26 -17.71
CA ALA A 148 12.96 3.89 -18.78
C ALA A 148 13.43 2.87 -19.84
N ALA A 149 13.65 1.61 -19.45
CA ALA A 149 14.05 0.53 -20.35
C ALA A 149 12.86 -0.04 -21.18
N LEU A 150 11.61 0.28 -20.83
CA LEU A 150 10.44 -0.22 -21.52
C LEU A 150 10.22 0.46 -22.89
N THR A 151 9.59 -0.26 -23.81
CA THR A 151 9.08 0.26 -25.09
C THR A 151 7.55 0.44 -25.10
N THR A 152 6.90 0.09 -23.99
CA THR A 152 5.46 0.19 -23.77
C THR A 152 5.05 1.55 -23.22
N GLU A 153 3.75 1.79 -23.10
CA GLU A 153 3.17 3.00 -22.48
C GLU A 153 3.65 3.21 -21.02
N ASN A 154 3.98 2.15 -20.31
CA ASN A 154 4.50 2.23 -18.94
C ASN A 154 5.84 3.00 -18.83
N ARG A 155 6.52 3.26 -19.97
CA ARG A 155 7.68 4.16 -20.00
C ARG A 155 7.39 5.57 -19.48
N VAL A 156 6.13 6.01 -19.55
CA VAL A 156 5.72 7.33 -19.05
C VAL A 156 6.04 7.52 -17.57
N TYR A 157 6.05 6.46 -16.77
CA TYR A 157 6.38 6.55 -15.34
C TYR A 157 7.81 6.99 -15.08
N ALA A 158 8.76 6.69 -15.96
CA ALA A 158 10.12 7.24 -15.85
C ALA A 158 10.12 8.78 -15.96
N GLU A 159 9.30 9.33 -16.86
CA GLU A 159 9.16 10.80 -17.00
C GLU A 159 8.45 11.39 -15.77
N HIS A 160 7.42 10.76 -15.26
CA HIS A 160 6.77 11.17 -14.02
C HIS A 160 7.74 11.25 -12.84
N ILE A 161 8.62 10.25 -12.69
CA ILE A 161 9.63 10.24 -11.63
C ILE A 161 10.64 11.36 -11.83
N ARG A 162 11.08 11.64 -13.08
CA ARG A 162 11.98 12.77 -13.38
C ARG A 162 11.37 14.10 -12.98
N GLN A 163 10.09 14.31 -13.27
CA GLN A 163 9.37 15.51 -12.87
C GLN A 163 9.27 15.62 -11.34
N ALA A 164 8.89 14.55 -10.66
CA ALA A 164 8.76 14.52 -9.20
C ALA A 164 10.10 14.71 -8.48
N CYS A 165 11.20 14.14 -9.00
CA CYS A 165 12.52 14.15 -8.36
C CYS A 165 13.43 15.29 -8.87
N GLY A 166 12.95 16.10 -9.84
CA GLY A 166 13.70 17.22 -10.37
C GLY A 166 14.87 16.85 -11.30
N GLY A 167 14.86 15.64 -11.87
CA GLY A 167 15.90 15.17 -12.79
C GLY A 167 15.87 13.65 -12.99
N ASN A 168 16.83 13.14 -13.76
CA ASN A 168 16.97 11.73 -14.03
C ASN A 168 17.81 11.02 -12.94
N PRO A 169 17.22 10.13 -12.11
CA PRO A 169 17.94 9.45 -11.03
C PRO A 169 19.11 8.58 -11.51
N ASP A 170 19.12 8.11 -12.77
CA ASP A 170 20.18 7.23 -13.28
C ASP A 170 21.51 7.96 -13.53
N VAL A 171 21.46 9.30 -13.69
CA VAL A 171 22.63 10.10 -14.06
C VAL A 171 22.82 11.37 -13.22
N ASP A 172 21.80 11.79 -12.48
CA ASP A 172 21.83 12.97 -11.60
C ASP A 172 21.76 12.54 -10.14
N LYS A 173 22.87 12.78 -9.41
CA LYS A 173 22.93 12.42 -7.99
C LYS A 173 21.86 13.11 -7.13
N LYS A 174 21.48 14.34 -7.43
CA LYS A 174 20.44 15.05 -6.66
C LYS A 174 19.08 14.41 -6.87
N ALA A 175 18.76 14.07 -8.11
CA ALA A 175 17.53 13.35 -8.42
C ALA A 175 17.51 11.93 -7.81
N PHE A 176 18.66 11.23 -7.78
CA PHE A 176 18.79 9.95 -7.08
C PHE A 176 18.59 10.09 -5.58
N ASP A 177 19.23 11.06 -4.94
CA ASP A 177 19.07 11.32 -3.51
C ASP A 177 17.61 11.67 -3.16
N GLU A 178 16.95 12.42 -4.04
CA GLU A 178 15.53 12.76 -3.89
C GLU A 178 14.64 11.53 -4.08
N ALA A 179 14.87 10.69 -5.08
CA ALA A 179 14.16 9.42 -5.27
C ALA A 179 14.34 8.48 -4.07
N ALA A 180 15.56 8.40 -3.51
CA ALA A 180 15.84 7.60 -2.32
C ALA A 180 15.06 8.07 -1.09
N LYS A 181 14.93 9.38 -0.86
CA LYS A 181 14.11 9.93 0.22
C LYS A 181 12.63 9.58 0.10
N ARG A 182 12.15 9.45 -1.14
CA ARG A 182 10.77 9.10 -1.47
C ARG A 182 10.50 7.59 -1.46
N SER A 183 11.54 6.77 -1.33
CA SER A 183 11.49 5.31 -1.40
C SER A 183 11.35 4.69 -0.02
N SER A 184 10.36 3.82 0.17
CA SER A 184 10.16 3.10 1.43
C SER A 184 11.34 2.18 1.76
N ILE A 185 12.01 1.61 0.76
CA ILE A 185 13.16 0.72 0.92
C ILE A 185 14.27 1.36 1.78
N THR A 186 14.40 2.68 1.74
CA THR A 186 15.36 3.46 2.53
C THR A 186 15.12 3.34 4.05
N TYR A 187 13.86 3.13 4.46
CA TYR A 187 13.45 3.22 5.87
C TYR A 187 12.93 1.90 6.45
N LEU A 188 12.46 0.97 5.61
CA LEU A 188 11.77 -0.26 6.04
C LEU A 188 12.57 -1.05 7.07
N LYS A 189 13.87 -1.24 6.86
CA LYS A 189 14.73 -1.97 7.80
C LYS A 189 14.71 -1.41 9.21
N SER A 190 14.69 -0.09 9.35
CA SER A 190 14.66 0.58 10.65
C SER A 190 13.29 0.53 11.32
N SER A 191 12.24 0.21 10.58
CA SER A 191 10.86 0.08 11.06
C SER A 191 10.41 -1.36 11.28
N ALA A 192 11.25 -2.34 10.95
CA ALA A 192 10.95 -3.76 11.15
C ALA A 192 10.51 -4.05 12.59
N GLY A 193 9.42 -4.79 12.74
CA GLY A 193 8.84 -5.15 14.03
C GLY A 193 8.07 -4.04 14.77
N LYS A 194 7.83 -2.87 14.13
CA LYS A 194 7.12 -1.74 14.76
C LYS A 194 5.64 -1.65 14.39
N THR A 195 5.26 -2.13 13.21
CA THR A 195 3.86 -2.22 12.78
C THR A 195 3.66 -3.49 11.95
N ILE A 196 2.44 -3.99 11.90
CA ILE A 196 2.11 -5.18 11.12
C ILE A 196 1.96 -4.77 9.66
N VAL A 197 2.71 -5.43 8.75
CA VAL A 197 2.72 -5.10 7.31
C VAL A 197 2.41 -6.35 6.49
N ASP A 198 1.33 -6.29 5.71
CA ASP A 198 0.95 -7.29 4.71
C ASP A 198 1.18 -6.72 3.30
N ILE A 199 2.03 -7.39 2.50
CA ILE A 199 2.41 -6.92 1.17
C ILE A 199 1.99 -7.95 0.14
N GLY A 200 1.26 -7.53 -0.90
CA GLY A 200 0.76 -8.44 -1.92
C GLY A 200 0.90 -7.92 -3.35
N THR A 201 1.19 -8.83 -4.29
CA THR A 201 1.16 -8.53 -5.73
C THR A 201 0.88 -9.80 -6.55
N GLY A 202 0.36 -9.61 -7.76
CA GLY A 202 0.23 -10.72 -8.73
C GLY A 202 1.59 -11.07 -9.35
N ILE A 203 1.78 -12.35 -9.70
CA ILE A 203 3.03 -12.87 -10.28
C ILE A 203 3.37 -12.24 -11.64
N HIS A 204 2.36 -11.80 -12.39
CA HIS A 204 2.51 -11.19 -13.71
C HIS A 204 2.71 -9.67 -13.67
N ASP A 205 2.77 -9.06 -12.48
CA ASP A 205 3.01 -7.62 -12.37
C ASP A 205 4.42 -7.26 -12.85
N GLY A 206 4.52 -6.19 -13.64
CA GLY A 206 5.73 -5.82 -14.37
C GLY A 206 5.78 -6.37 -15.81
N HIS A 207 4.97 -7.38 -16.14
CA HIS A 207 4.76 -7.88 -17.50
C HIS A 207 3.42 -7.42 -18.07
N THR A 208 2.33 -7.68 -17.38
CA THR A 208 0.98 -7.18 -17.70
C THR A 208 0.61 -5.92 -16.93
N GLY A 209 1.31 -5.63 -15.84
CA GLY A 209 1.19 -4.44 -15.01
C GLY A 209 2.42 -3.53 -15.11
N SER A 210 2.50 -2.56 -14.22
CA SER A 210 3.52 -1.51 -14.27
C SER A 210 4.66 -1.66 -13.25
N VAL A 211 4.50 -2.51 -12.24
CA VAL A 211 5.45 -2.63 -11.13
C VAL A 211 5.97 -4.06 -11.02
N PRO A 212 7.26 -4.31 -11.32
CA PRO A 212 7.81 -5.66 -11.20
C PRO A 212 7.67 -6.23 -9.79
N VAL A 213 7.37 -7.54 -9.71
CA VAL A 213 7.18 -8.29 -8.46
C VAL A 213 8.37 -8.16 -7.49
N SER A 214 9.56 -7.83 -7.99
CA SER A 214 10.75 -7.57 -7.16
C SER A 214 10.55 -6.48 -6.12
N HIS A 215 9.76 -5.42 -6.41
CA HIS A 215 9.50 -4.36 -5.45
C HIS A 215 8.80 -4.87 -4.18
N THR A 216 7.84 -5.76 -4.35
CA THR A 216 7.12 -6.41 -3.25
C THR A 216 8.03 -7.32 -2.43
N LEU A 217 8.83 -8.16 -3.10
CA LEU A 217 9.71 -9.13 -2.46
C LEU A 217 10.88 -8.47 -1.74
N GLU A 218 11.48 -7.44 -2.34
CA GLU A 218 12.57 -6.67 -1.73
C GLU A 218 12.08 -5.84 -0.53
N ALA A 219 10.88 -5.26 -0.60
CA ALA A 219 10.29 -4.58 0.55
C ALA A 219 10.06 -5.53 1.73
N PHE A 220 9.59 -6.74 1.47
CA PHE A 220 9.49 -7.78 2.51
C PHE A 220 10.85 -8.14 3.09
N ASN A 221 11.89 -8.31 2.26
CA ASN A 221 13.23 -8.66 2.71
C ASN A 221 13.82 -7.62 3.68
N GLU A 222 13.50 -6.33 3.51
CA GLU A 222 13.93 -5.30 4.47
C GLU A 222 13.22 -5.40 5.83
N LEU A 223 12.03 -5.96 5.88
CA LEU A 223 11.27 -6.19 7.11
C LEU A 223 11.56 -7.53 7.76
N ALA A 224 12.02 -8.51 6.99
CA ALA A 224 12.19 -9.89 7.39
C ALA A 224 13.48 -10.12 8.17
N ALA A 225 13.47 -11.09 9.08
CA ALA A 225 14.67 -11.62 9.70
C ALA A 225 15.60 -12.24 8.63
N PRO A 226 16.92 -12.22 8.81
CA PRO A 226 17.86 -12.69 7.78
C PRO A 226 17.61 -14.13 7.29
N GLY A 227 17.11 -15.02 8.15
CA GLY A 227 16.78 -16.41 7.79
C GLY A 227 15.49 -16.58 6.99
N ASP A 228 14.65 -15.55 6.95
CA ASP A 228 13.35 -15.55 6.28
C ASP A 228 13.38 -14.78 4.96
N GLN A 229 14.50 -14.15 4.61
CA GLN A 229 14.63 -13.40 3.36
C GLN A 229 14.54 -14.31 2.15
N ILE A 230 14.04 -13.76 1.04
CA ILE A 230 13.97 -14.43 -0.26
C ILE A 230 15.29 -14.14 -0.99
N SER A 231 15.92 -15.16 -1.54
CA SER A 231 17.20 -15.00 -2.24
C SER A 231 17.06 -14.12 -3.48
N ALA A 232 18.14 -13.45 -3.88
CA ALA A 232 18.15 -12.65 -5.10
C ALA A 232 17.88 -13.52 -6.33
N GLU A 233 18.37 -14.76 -6.33
CA GLU A 233 18.16 -15.74 -7.41
C GLU A 233 16.67 -16.11 -7.56
N ASP A 234 15.96 -16.30 -6.44
CA ASP A 234 14.54 -16.63 -6.45
C ASP A 234 13.69 -15.42 -6.88
N ILE A 235 14.06 -14.21 -6.45
CA ILE A 235 13.41 -12.97 -6.91
C ILE A 235 13.59 -12.80 -8.41
N ASP A 236 14.82 -12.95 -8.91
CA ASP A 236 15.14 -12.86 -10.33
C ASP A 236 14.41 -13.94 -11.15
N PHE A 237 14.27 -15.14 -10.60
CA PHE A 237 13.50 -16.21 -11.24
C PHE A 237 12.04 -15.81 -11.39
N MET A 238 11.40 -15.31 -10.33
CA MET A 238 9.98 -14.87 -10.35
C MET A 238 9.76 -13.74 -11.37
N VAL A 239 10.66 -12.74 -11.37
CA VAL A 239 10.61 -11.63 -12.33
C VAL A 239 10.72 -12.10 -13.78
N LYS A 240 11.63 -13.03 -14.08
CA LYS A 240 11.90 -13.47 -15.47
C LYS A 240 10.89 -14.48 -16.01
N ASN A 241 10.39 -15.36 -15.13
CA ASN A 241 9.61 -16.51 -15.55
C ASN A 241 8.11 -16.39 -15.25
N GLU A 242 7.68 -15.31 -14.60
CA GLU A 242 6.30 -15.14 -14.15
C GLU A 242 5.77 -16.37 -13.39
N ALA A 243 6.64 -16.98 -12.59
CA ALA A 243 6.38 -18.22 -11.87
C ALA A 243 7.16 -18.28 -10.56
N VAL A 244 6.61 -18.98 -9.58
CA VAL A 244 7.27 -19.21 -8.29
C VAL A 244 8.16 -20.46 -8.41
N PRO A 245 9.45 -20.41 -7.94
CA PRO A 245 10.31 -21.59 -7.87
C PRO A 245 9.63 -22.74 -7.11
N GLU A 246 9.86 -23.98 -7.54
CA GLU A 246 9.18 -25.16 -7.00
C GLU A 246 9.32 -25.29 -5.47
N HIS A 247 10.50 -24.99 -4.94
CA HIS A 247 10.81 -25.09 -3.51
C HIS A 247 10.16 -23.98 -2.65
N LEU A 248 9.59 -22.95 -3.29
CA LEU A 248 8.90 -21.83 -2.63
C LEU A 248 7.39 -21.87 -2.78
N LYS A 249 6.84 -22.80 -3.57
CA LYS A 249 5.42 -22.87 -3.83
C LYS A 249 4.59 -23.01 -2.54
N TYR A 250 3.61 -22.14 -2.41
CA TYR A 250 2.62 -22.23 -1.35
C TYR A 250 1.65 -23.38 -1.63
N THR A 251 1.45 -24.23 -0.65
CA THR A 251 0.59 -25.43 -0.77
C THR A 251 -0.76 -25.29 -0.06
N GLY A 252 -0.97 -24.18 0.67
CA GLY A 252 -2.21 -23.90 1.35
C GLY A 252 -3.27 -23.26 0.44
N GLU A 253 -4.46 -23.09 0.98
CA GLU A 253 -5.54 -22.32 0.38
C GLU A 253 -5.84 -21.10 1.26
N ASP A 254 -6.27 -19.99 0.65
CA ASP A 254 -6.76 -18.81 1.35
C ASP A 254 -8.06 -18.32 0.70
N PRO A 255 -9.21 -18.65 1.30
CA PRO A 255 -10.52 -18.28 0.75
C PRO A 255 -10.72 -16.77 0.56
N ALA A 256 -9.98 -15.93 1.28
CA ALA A 256 -10.04 -14.47 1.14
C ALA A 256 -9.59 -14.01 -0.25
N TYR A 257 -8.76 -14.79 -0.95
CA TYR A 257 -8.30 -14.50 -2.30
C TYR A 257 -9.28 -14.92 -3.41
N GLY A 258 -10.39 -15.59 -3.05
CA GLY A 258 -11.41 -16.04 -3.98
C GLY A 258 -10.86 -17.04 -5.01
N GLU A 259 -11.06 -16.76 -6.30
CA GLU A 259 -10.56 -17.60 -7.40
C GLU A 259 -9.05 -17.44 -7.68
N ARG A 260 -8.40 -16.46 -7.06
CA ARG A 260 -6.97 -16.20 -7.25
C ARG A 260 -6.14 -17.12 -6.36
N LYS A 261 -5.39 -18.01 -6.97
CA LYS A 261 -4.52 -18.91 -6.25
C LYS A 261 -3.37 -18.15 -5.61
N VAL A 262 -3.12 -18.36 -4.32
CA VAL A 262 -1.88 -17.95 -3.66
C VAL A 262 -0.76 -18.87 -4.15
N LEU A 263 0.28 -18.29 -4.74
CA LEU A 263 1.40 -19.02 -5.33
C LEU A 263 2.61 -19.09 -4.39
N PHE A 264 2.84 -18.01 -3.64
CA PHE A 264 3.89 -17.93 -2.64
C PHE A 264 3.40 -17.09 -1.46
N ARG A 265 3.80 -17.48 -0.26
CA ARG A 265 3.57 -16.72 0.97
C ARG A 265 4.71 -16.94 1.94
N ARG A 266 5.15 -15.88 2.59
CA ARG A 266 6.14 -15.95 3.67
C ARG A 266 5.80 -14.94 4.75
N GLU A 267 6.02 -15.35 5.99
CA GLU A 267 5.84 -14.53 7.17
C GLU A 267 7.17 -14.42 7.90
N SER A 268 7.45 -13.24 8.47
CA SER A 268 8.60 -13.01 9.33
C SER A 268 8.29 -11.91 10.34
N GLY A 269 8.16 -12.28 11.59
CA GLY A 269 7.76 -11.36 12.66
C GLY A 269 6.45 -10.63 12.34
N MET A 270 6.50 -9.31 12.19
CA MET A 270 5.34 -8.46 11.90
C MET A 270 5.14 -8.21 10.39
N ALA A 271 5.80 -8.95 9.52
CA ALA A 271 5.68 -8.79 8.07
C ALA A 271 5.19 -10.08 7.39
N ARG A 272 4.33 -9.93 6.39
CA ARG A 272 3.93 -11.01 5.48
C ARG A 272 4.03 -10.53 4.04
N VAL A 273 4.46 -11.43 3.15
CA VAL A 273 4.38 -11.24 1.70
C VAL A 273 3.55 -12.33 1.07
N THR A 274 2.72 -11.96 0.09
CA THR A 274 1.90 -12.89 -0.70
C THR A 274 2.02 -12.58 -2.18
N ILE A 275 2.41 -13.59 -2.96
CA ILE A 275 2.35 -13.57 -4.43
C ILE A 275 1.19 -14.45 -4.87
N PHE A 276 0.27 -13.91 -5.66
CA PHE A 276 -0.91 -14.61 -6.12
C PHE A 276 -0.98 -14.65 -7.65
N GLU A 277 -1.85 -15.53 -8.18
CA GLU A 277 -2.14 -15.61 -9.61
C GLU A 277 -2.91 -14.35 -10.04
N GLY A 278 -2.24 -13.48 -10.79
CA GLY A 278 -2.79 -12.18 -11.22
C GLY A 278 -1.72 -11.22 -11.69
N GLY A 279 -2.15 -10.02 -12.05
CA GLY A 279 -1.30 -8.92 -12.50
C GLY A 279 -1.19 -7.80 -11.47
N HIS A 280 -1.37 -6.55 -11.91
CA HIS A 280 -1.34 -5.34 -11.08
C HIS A 280 -2.67 -5.14 -10.35
N ASP A 281 -3.01 -6.06 -9.46
CA ASP A 281 -4.32 -6.16 -8.83
C ASP A 281 -4.30 -5.74 -7.36
N ILE A 282 -5.33 -4.97 -6.96
CA ILE A 282 -5.54 -4.53 -5.58
C ILE A 282 -6.74 -5.28 -5.02
N LEU A 283 -6.52 -6.15 -4.03
CA LEU A 283 -7.55 -7.03 -3.50
C LEU A 283 -8.10 -6.50 -2.17
N ALA A 284 -9.20 -5.75 -2.21
CA ALA A 284 -9.83 -5.21 -1.02
C ALA A 284 -10.35 -6.32 -0.06
N GLY A 285 -10.78 -7.46 -0.59
CA GLY A 285 -11.23 -8.61 0.22
C GLY A 285 -10.18 -9.08 1.22
N PRO A 286 -9.03 -9.59 0.76
CA PRO A 286 -7.94 -10.02 1.62
C PRO A 286 -7.45 -8.93 2.58
N ALA A 287 -7.37 -7.67 2.13
CA ALA A 287 -6.94 -6.55 2.98
C ALA A 287 -7.87 -6.35 4.19
N PHE A 288 -9.19 -6.34 3.97
CA PHE A 288 -10.15 -6.15 5.06
C PHE A 288 -10.25 -7.39 5.97
N GLY A 289 -10.21 -8.60 5.41
CA GLY A 289 -10.13 -9.83 6.20
C GLY A 289 -8.92 -9.88 7.13
N PHE A 290 -7.77 -9.38 6.64
CA PHE A 290 -6.57 -9.21 7.44
C PHE A 290 -6.77 -8.17 8.55
N PHE A 291 -7.31 -6.97 8.25
CA PHE A 291 -7.49 -5.91 9.25
C PHE A 291 -8.43 -6.29 10.39
N GLU A 292 -9.48 -7.06 10.13
CA GLU A 292 -10.44 -7.51 11.15
C GLU A 292 -9.77 -8.26 12.31
N GLN A 293 -8.65 -8.91 12.04
CA GLN A 293 -7.92 -9.73 13.01
C GLN A 293 -6.87 -8.95 13.79
N GLN A 294 -6.52 -7.72 13.36
CA GLN A 294 -5.39 -7.00 13.95
C GLN A 294 -5.81 -6.08 15.10
N LEU A 295 -4.97 -6.06 16.13
CA LEU A 295 -5.11 -5.17 17.27
C LEU A 295 -3.73 -4.64 17.67
N ARG A 296 -3.63 -3.35 17.98
CA ARG A 296 -2.38 -2.69 18.36
C ARG A 296 -1.72 -3.39 19.55
N GLY A 297 -0.42 -3.61 19.45
CA GLY A 297 0.38 -4.23 20.54
C GLY A 297 0.12 -5.71 20.74
N LYS A 298 -0.57 -6.38 19.79
CA LYS A 298 -0.71 -7.83 19.76
C LYS A 298 0.13 -8.43 18.65
N GLU A 299 0.45 -9.71 18.79
CA GLU A 299 1.06 -10.49 17.71
C GLU A 299 0.15 -10.51 16.48
N PRO A 300 0.71 -10.49 15.27
CA PRO A 300 -0.08 -10.51 14.04
C PRO A 300 -0.88 -11.81 13.90
N VAL A 301 -2.11 -11.69 13.44
CA VAL A 301 -2.96 -12.83 13.07
C VAL A 301 -3.00 -12.89 11.55
N TRP A 302 -2.34 -13.90 10.99
CA TRP A 302 -2.17 -14.02 9.54
C TRP A 302 -3.28 -14.83 8.84
N ASN A 303 -3.92 -15.73 9.57
CA ASN A 303 -5.01 -16.53 9.02
C ASN A 303 -6.30 -15.71 9.06
N SER A 304 -6.85 -15.39 7.92
CA SER A 304 -8.23 -14.94 7.83
C SER A 304 -9.10 -16.13 8.26
N GLY A 305 -9.73 -16.03 9.44
CA GLY A 305 -10.71 -17.02 9.85
C GLY A 305 -11.78 -17.21 8.77
N ASP A 306 -12.45 -18.37 8.73
CA ASP A 306 -13.53 -18.68 7.81
C ASP A 306 -14.58 -17.55 7.76
N SER A 307 -14.35 -16.53 6.96
CA SER A 307 -15.35 -15.54 6.61
C SER A 307 -16.08 -16.04 5.36
N ALA A 308 -17.09 -16.88 5.58
CA ALA A 308 -17.94 -17.48 4.56
C ALA A 308 -18.75 -16.48 3.70
N ASP A 309 -18.44 -15.17 3.76
CA ASP A 309 -19.22 -14.10 3.14
C ASP A 309 -18.46 -13.17 2.19
N PHE A 310 -17.30 -13.58 1.68
CA PHE A 310 -16.61 -12.78 0.66
C PHE A 310 -17.12 -13.09 -0.75
N ARG A 311 -18.19 -12.40 -1.17
CA ARG A 311 -18.52 -12.31 -2.59
C ARG A 311 -17.38 -11.59 -3.32
N SER A 312 -16.92 -12.17 -4.41
CA SER A 312 -15.83 -11.69 -5.30
C SER A 312 -15.85 -10.17 -5.46
N GLY A 313 -14.81 -9.49 -4.92
CA GLY A 313 -14.68 -8.05 -5.05
C GLY A 313 -14.11 -7.68 -6.41
N SER A 314 -14.62 -6.62 -6.97
CA SER A 314 -14.10 -5.98 -8.17
C SER A 314 -12.63 -5.59 -8.00
N THR A 315 -11.82 -5.88 -9.01
CA THR A 315 -10.48 -5.32 -9.17
C THR A 315 -10.57 -3.81 -9.31
N LEU A 316 -9.85 -3.06 -8.51
CA LEU A 316 -9.68 -1.63 -8.68
C LEU A 316 -8.74 -1.38 -9.85
N GLY A 317 -9.31 -1.06 -10.98
CA GLY A 317 -8.74 -0.27 -12.04
C GLY A 317 -7.75 -0.93 -13.00
N ARG A 318 -8.11 -0.76 -14.23
CA ARG A 318 -7.14 -0.63 -15.34
C ARG A 318 -6.74 0.84 -15.48
#